data_adecc58aa93d2283bc1108a1d1f35904
#
_entry.id   adecc58aa93d2283bc1108a1d1f35904
#
_cell.length_a   1.000
_cell.length_b   1.000
_cell.length_c   1.000
_cell.angle_alpha   90.00
_cell.angle_beta   90.00
_cell.angle_gamma   90.00
#
_symmetry.space_group_name_H-M   'P 1'
#
loop_
_entity.id
_entity.type
_entity.pdbx_description
1 polymer ?
#
loop_
_entity_poly.entity_id
_entity_poly.type
_entity_poly.pdbx_seq_one_letter_code
_entity_poly.pdbx_strand_id
1 'polypeptide(L)'
;IMRKWAVEVMKSRFPDMTKMKRALLVEKRLCEIRADKNYFVKAADYSNEVNLKRFGICSLTPNPENLLMWAHYSFNHTGFCVGFDTKKLLTAQYAMAKTQLIGLRQIQYENDYPKINFFQAMDLSGHGDDIITLLTTKSSEWDYEEEYRLLLWDHINLEVVFSPNIIAEIRLGCRISQENKTTLLNSLSK
;
A
#
# COMPACT_ATOMS: atom_id res chain seq x y z
N ILE A 1 30.57 -0.88 3.94
CA ILE A 1 29.19 -0.33 3.92
C ILE A 1 28.34 -1.04 4.98
N MET A 2 28.16 -2.37 4.96
CA MET A 2 27.36 -3.14 5.92
C MET A 2 27.71 -2.89 7.40
N ARG A 3 29.01 -2.84 7.75
CA ARG A 3 29.42 -2.60 9.15
C ARG A 3 29.03 -1.21 9.66
N LYS A 4 29.16 -0.18 8.84
CA LYS A 4 28.75 1.19 9.18
C LYS A 4 27.24 1.24 9.46
N TRP A 5 26.45 0.68 8.54
CA TRP A 5 25.01 0.58 8.69
C TRP A 5 24.62 -0.20 9.95
N ALA A 6 25.16 -1.39 10.19
CA ALA A 6 24.83 -2.21 11.36
C ALA A 6 25.14 -1.48 12.68
N VAL A 7 26.23 -0.69 12.72
CA VAL A 7 26.55 0.14 13.90
C VAL A 7 25.51 1.22 14.12
N GLU A 8 25.04 1.91 13.07
CA GLU A 8 24.04 2.98 13.21
C GLU A 8 22.67 2.40 13.63
N VAL A 9 22.24 1.30 13.03
CA VAL A 9 21.01 0.59 13.44
C VAL A 9 21.08 0.18 14.91
N MET A 10 22.21 -0.37 15.36
CA MET A 10 22.37 -0.76 16.76
C MET A 10 22.43 0.42 17.72
N LYS A 11 22.91 1.57 17.29
CA LYS A 11 22.86 2.79 18.08
C LYS A 11 21.42 3.29 18.25
N SER A 12 20.63 3.27 17.16
CA SER A 12 19.24 3.70 17.18
C SER A 12 18.38 2.77 18.05
N ARG A 13 18.50 1.45 17.87
CA ARG A 13 17.68 0.47 18.61
C ARG A 13 18.06 0.30 20.08
N PHE A 14 19.32 0.49 20.42
CA PHE A 14 19.86 0.26 21.76
C PHE A 14 20.75 1.42 22.20
N PRO A 15 20.20 2.61 22.42
CA PRO A 15 20.96 3.81 22.78
C PRO A 15 21.78 3.60 24.05
N ASP A 16 21.25 2.88 25.04
CA ASP A 16 21.88 2.67 26.34
C ASP A 16 22.94 1.54 26.35
N MET A 17 23.10 0.84 25.22
CA MET A 17 24.07 -0.24 25.10
C MET A 17 25.49 0.32 24.99
N THR A 18 26.44 -0.25 25.75
CA THR A 18 27.85 0.15 25.67
C THR A 18 28.41 -0.08 24.28
N LYS A 19 29.35 0.77 23.86
CA LYS A 19 30.02 0.69 22.56
C LYS A 19 30.63 -0.70 22.30
N MET A 20 31.18 -1.30 23.32
CA MET A 20 31.85 -2.64 23.22
C MET A 20 30.82 -3.75 23.00
N LYS A 21 29.73 -3.80 23.78
CA LYS A 21 28.65 -4.78 23.56
C LYS A 21 28.02 -4.64 22.17
N ARG A 22 27.81 -3.39 21.74
CA ARG A 22 27.27 -3.08 20.42
C ARG A 22 28.17 -3.58 19.31
N ALA A 23 29.48 -3.34 19.40
CA ALA A 23 30.46 -3.81 18.44
C ALA A 23 30.48 -5.35 18.33
N LEU A 24 30.42 -6.05 19.48
CA LEU A 24 30.39 -7.51 19.52
C LEU A 24 29.15 -8.07 18.83
N LEU A 25 27.98 -7.49 19.07
CA LEU A 25 26.73 -7.91 18.44
C LEU A 25 26.75 -7.65 16.92
N VAL A 26 27.30 -6.52 16.50
CA VAL A 26 27.48 -6.20 15.07
C VAL A 26 28.35 -7.24 14.38
N GLU A 27 29.51 -7.60 14.97
CA GLU A 27 30.41 -8.60 14.38
C GLU A 27 29.74 -9.98 14.33
N LYS A 28 29.09 -10.41 15.42
CA LYS A 28 28.31 -11.65 15.44
C LYS A 28 27.29 -11.69 14.30
N ARG A 29 26.51 -10.61 14.12
CA ARG A 29 25.49 -10.55 13.07
C ARG A 29 26.09 -10.53 11.66
N LEU A 30 27.20 -9.85 11.48
CA LEU A 30 27.93 -9.86 10.19
C LEU A 30 28.47 -11.25 9.85
N CYS A 31 28.93 -12.03 10.84
CA CYS A 31 29.35 -13.41 10.64
C CYS A 31 28.17 -14.30 10.20
N GLU A 32 27.01 -14.17 10.85
CA GLU A 32 25.78 -14.90 10.49
C GLU A 32 25.37 -14.59 9.03
N ILE A 33 25.35 -13.30 8.66
CA ILE A 33 25.03 -12.84 7.31
C ILE A 33 26.00 -13.42 6.27
N ARG A 34 27.29 -13.47 6.58
CA ARG A 34 28.30 -14.02 5.66
C ARG A 34 28.22 -15.55 5.54
N ALA A 35 27.79 -16.24 6.59
CA ALA A 35 27.67 -17.69 6.61
C ALA A 35 26.47 -18.21 5.79
N ASP A 36 25.41 -17.42 5.67
CA ASP A 36 24.21 -17.79 4.90
C ASP A 36 24.18 -17.06 3.55
N LYS A 37 24.51 -17.77 2.47
CA LYS A 37 24.48 -17.23 1.10
C LYS A 37 23.10 -16.69 0.69
N ASN A 38 22.04 -17.21 1.30
CA ASN A 38 20.65 -16.83 1.01
C ASN A 38 20.09 -15.84 2.04
N TYR A 39 20.90 -15.33 2.96
CA TYR A 39 20.42 -14.45 4.03
C TYR A 39 19.56 -13.28 3.52
N PHE A 40 20.05 -12.58 2.48
CA PHE A 40 19.34 -11.42 1.94
C PHE A 40 18.03 -11.81 1.24
N VAL A 41 17.99 -12.95 0.57
CA VAL A 41 16.77 -13.47 -0.05
C VAL A 41 15.73 -13.80 1.04
N LYS A 42 16.12 -14.58 2.04
CA LYS A 42 15.24 -14.92 3.18
C LYS A 42 14.77 -13.67 3.94
N ALA A 43 15.64 -12.69 4.11
CA ALA A 43 15.29 -11.46 4.80
C ALA A 43 14.34 -10.59 3.95
N ALA A 44 14.50 -10.56 2.62
CA ALA A 44 13.58 -9.90 1.71
C ALA A 44 12.21 -10.59 1.70
N ASP A 45 12.18 -11.92 1.61
CA ASP A 45 10.95 -12.71 1.67
C ASP A 45 10.21 -12.47 2.99
N TYR A 46 10.92 -12.50 4.11
CA TYR A 46 10.35 -12.20 5.43
C TYR A 46 9.82 -10.76 5.50
N SER A 47 10.57 -9.78 5.01
CA SER A 47 10.14 -8.39 4.97
C SER A 47 8.88 -8.21 4.11
N ASN A 48 8.83 -8.84 2.94
CA ASN A 48 7.67 -8.83 2.07
C ASN A 48 6.46 -9.48 2.75
N GLU A 49 6.68 -10.62 3.39
CA GLU A 49 5.62 -11.36 4.07
C GLU A 49 5.06 -10.61 5.29
N VAL A 50 5.92 -10.04 6.11
CA VAL A 50 5.51 -9.38 7.36
C VAL A 50 5.04 -7.95 7.12
N ASN A 51 5.71 -7.20 6.24
CA ASN A 51 5.43 -5.78 6.07
C ASN A 51 4.40 -5.51 4.97
N LEU A 52 4.58 -6.06 3.77
CA LEU A 52 3.66 -5.76 2.66
C LEU A 52 2.28 -6.37 2.88
N LYS A 53 2.21 -7.56 3.48
CA LYS A 53 0.92 -8.18 3.81
C LYS A 53 0.12 -7.46 4.91
N ARG A 54 0.71 -6.46 5.56
CA ARG A 54 0.00 -5.66 6.59
C ARG A 54 -0.74 -4.47 6.00
N PHE A 55 -0.57 -4.17 4.71
CA PHE A 55 -1.24 -3.05 4.07
C PHE A 55 -2.54 -3.48 3.40
N GLY A 56 -3.63 -2.84 3.79
CA GLY A 56 -4.86 -2.80 2.98
C GLY A 56 -4.71 -1.71 1.93
N ILE A 57 -5.04 -2.03 0.69
CA ILE A 57 -4.96 -1.10 -0.44
C ILE A 57 -6.32 -1.05 -1.13
N CYS A 58 -6.84 0.16 -1.32
CA CYS A 58 -7.97 0.40 -2.20
C CYS A 58 -7.54 1.37 -3.30
N SER A 59 -7.56 0.89 -4.55
CA SER A 59 -7.20 1.66 -5.72
C SER A 59 -8.38 2.46 -6.24
N LEU A 60 -8.15 3.73 -6.53
CA LEU A 60 -9.14 4.70 -7.00
C LEU A 60 -8.57 5.46 -8.19
N THR A 61 -9.43 6.01 -9.03
CA THR A 61 -9.05 6.93 -10.12
C THR A 61 -9.91 8.18 -10.07
N PRO A 62 -9.39 9.37 -10.39
CA PRO A 62 -10.18 10.57 -10.50
C PRO A 62 -10.94 10.65 -11.83
N ASN A 63 -10.60 9.80 -12.81
CA ASN A 63 -11.13 9.83 -14.16
C ASN A 63 -12.18 8.74 -14.42
N PRO A 64 -13.46 9.02 -14.18
CA PRO A 64 -14.53 8.03 -14.37
C PRO A 64 -14.90 7.78 -15.83
N GLU A 65 -14.30 8.51 -16.79
CA GLU A 65 -14.61 8.42 -18.22
C GLU A 65 -13.56 7.63 -19.01
N ASN A 66 -12.51 7.17 -18.37
CA ASN A 66 -11.44 6.42 -19.02
C ASN A 66 -11.95 5.06 -19.53
N LEU A 67 -12.04 4.90 -20.85
CA LEU A 67 -12.57 3.71 -21.51
C LEU A 67 -11.75 2.44 -21.22
N LEU A 68 -10.43 2.58 -21.05
CA LEU A 68 -9.57 1.44 -20.71
C LEU A 68 -9.89 0.92 -19.30
N MET A 69 -10.13 1.82 -18.34
CA MET A 69 -10.56 1.44 -17.00
C MET A 69 -11.90 0.72 -17.02
N TRP A 70 -12.84 1.18 -17.83
CA TRP A 70 -14.12 0.50 -18.02
C TRP A 70 -13.96 -0.89 -18.64
N ALA A 71 -13.05 -1.04 -19.59
CA ALA A 71 -12.79 -2.34 -20.21
C ALA A 71 -12.16 -3.32 -19.21
N HIS A 72 -11.16 -2.87 -18.44
CA HIS A 72 -10.41 -3.75 -17.53
C HIS A 72 -11.19 -4.08 -16.25
N TYR A 73 -11.83 -3.09 -15.63
CA TYR A 73 -12.36 -3.21 -14.27
C TYR A 73 -13.88 -3.34 -14.17
N SER A 74 -14.60 -3.23 -15.27
CA SER A 74 -16.07 -3.30 -15.28
C SER A 74 -16.64 -4.43 -16.18
N PHE A 75 -15.92 -5.53 -16.34
CA PHE A 75 -16.31 -6.61 -17.22
C PHE A 75 -16.70 -6.13 -18.62
N ASN A 76 -15.79 -5.41 -19.31
CA ASN A 76 -16.07 -4.82 -20.63
C ASN A 76 -17.31 -3.93 -20.65
N HIS A 77 -17.38 -2.95 -19.76
CA HIS A 77 -18.46 -1.97 -19.67
C HIS A 77 -19.84 -2.52 -19.26
N THR A 78 -19.91 -3.74 -18.70
CA THR A 78 -21.18 -4.33 -18.21
C THR A 78 -21.44 -4.08 -16.74
N GLY A 79 -20.43 -3.60 -15.98
CA GLY A 79 -20.51 -3.29 -14.57
C GLY A 79 -20.92 -1.83 -14.28
N PHE A 80 -20.51 -1.34 -13.13
CA PHE A 80 -20.72 0.04 -12.70
C PHE A 80 -19.47 0.58 -12.01
N CYS A 81 -19.38 1.89 -11.90
CA CYS A 81 -18.34 2.62 -11.18
C CYS A 81 -18.97 3.39 -10.02
N VAL A 82 -18.32 3.36 -8.86
CA VAL A 82 -18.74 4.11 -7.67
C VAL A 82 -17.81 5.29 -7.47
N GLY A 83 -18.38 6.49 -7.47
CA GLY A 83 -17.67 7.71 -7.13
C GLY A 83 -17.84 8.06 -5.65
N PHE A 84 -16.73 8.34 -4.97
CA PHE A 84 -16.69 8.70 -3.56
C PHE A 84 -16.43 10.19 -3.37
N ASP A 85 -17.11 10.80 -2.41
CA ASP A 85 -16.72 12.12 -1.88
C ASP A 85 -15.40 11.94 -1.09
N THR A 86 -14.31 12.43 -1.63
CA THR A 86 -12.97 12.25 -1.07
C THR A 86 -12.85 12.79 0.35
N LYS A 87 -13.48 13.93 0.67
CA LYS A 87 -13.43 14.51 2.03
C LYS A 87 -14.13 13.61 3.02
N LYS A 88 -15.32 13.15 2.69
CA LYS A 88 -16.10 12.25 3.55
C LYS A 88 -15.42 10.90 3.68
N LEU A 89 -14.87 10.36 2.60
CA LEU A 89 -14.11 9.10 2.60
C LEU A 89 -12.93 9.18 3.57
N LEU A 90 -12.09 10.19 3.47
CA LEU A 90 -10.94 10.37 4.35
C LEU A 90 -11.36 10.58 5.81
N THR A 91 -12.41 11.39 6.06
CA THR A 91 -12.92 11.63 7.42
C THR A 91 -13.48 10.35 8.04
N ALA A 92 -14.25 9.57 7.28
CA ALA A 92 -14.81 8.30 7.73
C ALA A 92 -13.68 7.30 8.08
N GLN A 93 -12.65 7.21 7.25
CA GLN A 93 -11.47 6.37 7.49
C GLN A 93 -10.73 6.76 8.77
N TYR A 94 -10.53 8.05 9.02
CA TYR A 94 -9.90 8.51 10.27
C TYR A 94 -10.72 8.13 11.50
N ALA A 95 -12.04 8.20 11.41
CA ALA A 95 -12.92 7.84 12.52
C ALA A 95 -12.91 6.33 12.80
N MET A 96 -12.80 5.49 11.77
CA MET A 96 -12.81 4.02 11.90
C MET A 96 -11.45 3.45 12.29
N ALA A 97 -10.39 3.96 11.71
CA ALA A 97 -9.05 3.39 11.86
C ALA A 97 -8.37 3.71 13.19
N LYS A 98 -8.97 4.48 14.06
CA LYS A 98 -8.48 4.99 15.37
C LYS A 98 -6.98 5.28 15.49
N THR A 99 -6.10 4.82 14.56
CA THR A 99 -4.63 5.03 14.67
C THR A 99 -3.80 4.82 13.41
N GLN A 100 -4.30 4.29 12.28
CA GLN A 100 -3.35 3.77 11.27
C GLN A 100 -3.72 4.01 9.79
N LEU A 101 -4.46 5.06 9.49
CA LEU A 101 -4.62 5.51 8.12
C LEU A 101 -3.33 6.19 7.66
N ILE A 102 -2.70 5.66 6.61
CA ILE A 102 -1.58 6.30 5.94
C ILE A 102 -2.07 7.40 5.01
N GLY A 103 -3.30 7.27 4.53
CA GLY A 103 -3.99 8.24 3.70
C GLY A 103 -4.09 7.87 2.23
N LEU A 104 -4.60 8.80 1.46
CA LEU A 104 -4.69 8.70 0.01
C LEU A 104 -3.37 9.16 -0.61
N ARG A 105 -2.77 8.32 -1.47
CA ARG A 105 -1.50 8.59 -2.16
C ARG A 105 -1.68 8.48 -3.66
N GLN A 106 -1.18 9.47 -4.39
CA GLN A 106 -1.08 9.39 -5.83
C GLN A 106 0.04 8.43 -6.23
N ILE A 107 -0.19 7.62 -7.26
CA ILE A 107 0.82 6.71 -7.80
C ILE A 107 1.87 7.51 -8.59
N GLN A 108 3.12 7.16 -8.37
CA GLN A 108 4.25 7.61 -9.16
C GLN A 108 4.49 6.59 -10.27
N TYR A 109 4.43 7.03 -11.52
CA TYR A 109 4.64 6.17 -12.67
C TYR A 109 6.10 6.29 -13.12
N GLU A 110 6.80 5.15 -13.13
CA GLU A 110 8.23 5.08 -13.40
C GLU A 110 8.53 3.97 -14.40
N ASN A 111 9.58 4.18 -15.21
CA ASN A 111 10.05 3.15 -16.16
C ASN A 111 10.86 2.05 -15.46
N ASP A 112 11.52 2.39 -14.36
CA ASP A 112 12.32 1.48 -13.56
C ASP A 112 11.67 1.27 -12.18
N TYR A 113 11.84 0.08 -11.61
CA TYR A 113 11.44 -0.17 -10.24
C TYR A 113 12.23 0.69 -9.25
N PRO A 114 11.59 1.20 -8.19
CA PRO A 114 12.27 2.01 -7.18
C PRO A 114 13.39 1.23 -6.52
N LYS A 115 14.57 1.84 -6.46
CA LYS A 115 15.74 1.27 -5.79
C LYS A 115 15.63 1.56 -4.31
N ILE A 116 15.21 0.57 -3.55
CA ILE A 116 15.09 0.69 -2.10
C ILE A 116 16.36 0.25 -1.42
N ASN A 117 16.77 1.01 -0.42
CA ASN A 117 17.83 0.57 0.46
C ASN A 117 17.28 -0.52 1.40
N PHE A 118 17.53 -1.77 1.06
CA PHE A 118 17.08 -2.94 1.83
C PHE A 118 17.36 -2.82 3.34
N PHE A 119 18.48 -2.21 3.71
CA PHE A 119 18.87 -2.05 5.10
C PHE A 119 18.06 -0.96 5.82
N GLN A 120 17.57 0.05 5.10
CA GLN A 120 16.66 1.06 5.63
C GLN A 120 15.24 0.52 5.72
N ALA A 121 14.79 -0.23 4.72
CA ALA A 121 13.48 -0.87 4.73
C ALA A 121 13.31 -1.89 5.85
N MET A 122 14.38 -2.53 6.31
CA MET A 122 14.36 -3.42 7.49
C MET A 122 14.37 -2.69 8.84
N ASP A 123 14.67 -1.43 8.86
CA ASP A 123 14.65 -0.61 10.07
C ASP A 123 13.27 0.05 10.24
N LEU A 124 12.33 -0.71 10.78
CA LEU A 124 10.94 -0.27 11.01
C LEU A 124 10.81 0.95 11.94
N SER A 125 11.90 1.43 12.52
CA SER A 125 11.88 2.52 13.51
C SER A 125 11.83 3.93 12.91
N GLY A 126 11.86 4.10 11.58
CA GLY A 126 11.87 5.45 11.00
C GLY A 126 11.64 5.58 9.49
N HIS A 127 11.52 4.50 8.73
CA HIS A 127 11.57 4.56 7.26
C HIS A 127 10.37 3.88 6.58
N GLY A 128 9.16 4.18 7.06
CA GLY A 128 7.94 3.84 6.36
C GLY A 128 7.88 4.37 4.92
N ASP A 129 8.68 5.38 4.61
CA ASP A 129 8.75 6.02 3.30
C ASP A 129 9.18 5.06 2.19
N ASP A 130 10.13 4.16 2.44
CA ASP A 130 10.59 3.19 1.43
C ASP A 130 9.48 2.17 1.08
N ILE A 131 8.72 1.71 2.08
CA ILE A 131 7.59 0.80 1.87
C ILE A 131 6.45 1.56 1.17
N ILE A 132 6.17 2.78 1.59
CA ILE A 132 5.18 3.64 0.92
C ILE A 132 5.57 3.85 -0.54
N THR A 133 6.85 4.12 -0.82
CA THR A 133 7.36 4.26 -2.19
C THR A 133 7.10 3.00 -3.02
N LEU A 134 7.39 1.80 -2.48
CA LEU A 134 7.06 0.54 -3.16
C LEU A 134 5.57 0.41 -3.45
N LEU A 135 4.72 0.76 -2.47
CA LEU A 135 3.27 0.64 -2.59
C LEU A 135 2.66 1.72 -3.48
N THR A 136 3.39 2.77 -3.79
CA THR A 136 2.91 3.91 -4.58
C THR A 136 3.66 4.11 -5.89
N THR A 137 4.51 3.17 -6.30
CA THR A 137 5.15 3.17 -7.62
C THR A 137 4.53 2.10 -8.51
N LYS A 138 4.34 2.44 -9.78
CA LYS A 138 3.79 1.56 -10.83
C LYS A 138 4.52 1.82 -12.14
N SER A 139 4.55 0.83 -13.05
CA SER A 139 5.11 1.01 -14.39
C SER A 139 4.40 2.14 -15.13
N SER A 140 5.16 2.95 -15.87
CA SER A 140 4.64 4.03 -16.71
C SER A 140 3.66 3.55 -17.80
N GLU A 141 3.66 2.27 -18.16
CA GLU A 141 2.68 1.70 -19.07
C GLU A 141 1.23 1.78 -18.54
N TRP A 142 1.07 1.99 -17.22
CA TRP A 142 -0.23 2.09 -16.54
C TRP A 142 -0.61 3.53 -16.16
N ASP A 143 0.09 4.53 -16.67
CA ASP A 143 -0.13 5.94 -16.31
C ASP A 143 -1.54 6.44 -16.65
N TYR A 144 -2.18 5.84 -17.67
CA TYR A 144 -3.56 6.12 -18.05
C TYR A 144 -4.59 5.85 -16.94
N GLU A 145 -4.23 5.06 -15.91
CA GLU A 145 -5.14 4.79 -14.78
C GLU A 145 -5.27 6.00 -13.85
N GLU A 146 -4.29 6.92 -13.85
CA GLU A 146 -4.25 8.09 -12.94
C GLU A 146 -4.52 7.68 -11.49
N GLU A 147 -3.92 6.54 -11.07
CA GLU A 147 -4.28 5.80 -9.85
C GLU A 147 -3.93 6.57 -8.58
N TYR A 148 -4.85 6.53 -7.64
CA TYR A 148 -4.63 6.88 -6.23
C TYR A 148 -4.86 5.64 -5.38
N ARG A 149 -4.04 5.43 -4.35
CA ARG A 149 -4.20 4.36 -3.38
C ARG A 149 -4.57 4.89 -2.01
N LEU A 150 -5.68 4.41 -1.48
CA LEU A 150 -6.01 4.54 -0.08
C LEU A 150 -5.26 3.43 0.66
N LEU A 151 -4.29 3.81 1.51
CA LEU A 151 -3.42 2.90 2.23
C LEU A 151 -3.83 2.80 3.69
N LEU A 152 -4.07 1.58 4.15
CA LEU A 152 -4.46 1.24 5.51
C LEU A 152 -3.43 0.30 6.10
N TRP A 153 -2.94 0.60 7.31
CA TRP A 153 -2.03 -0.29 8.04
C TRP A 153 -2.82 -1.29 8.88
N ASP A 154 -2.35 -2.55 8.94
CA ASP A 154 -2.97 -3.66 9.68
C ASP A 154 -4.46 -3.94 9.34
N HIS A 155 -4.89 -3.59 8.12
CA HIS A 155 -6.26 -3.77 7.64
C HIS A 155 -6.35 -4.74 6.47
N ILE A 156 -5.61 -5.86 6.54
CA ILE A 156 -5.69 -6.91 5.53
C ILE A 156 -6.97 -7.72 5.74
N ASN A 157 -7.72 -7.89 4.63
CA ASN A 157 -8.94 -8.70 4.61
C ASN A 157 -10.02 -8.29 5.64
N LEU A 158 -9.99 -7.04 6.08
CA LEU A 158 -11.02 -6.48 6.93
C LEU A 158 -12.07 -5.76 6.08
N GLU A 159 -13.33 -6.06 6.34
CA GLU A 159 -14.42 -5.28 5.79
C GLU A 159 -14.44 -3.89 6.41
N VAL A 160 -14.44 -2.87 5.57
CA VAL A 160 -14.60 -1.49 6.00
C VAL A 160 -16.01 -1.06 5.66
N VAL A 161 -16.85 -0.93 6.68
CA VAL A 161 -18.23 -0.47 6.52
C VAL A 161 -18.26 1.05 6.47
N PHE A 162 -18.71 1.58 5.35
CA PHE A 162 -18.89 3.01 5.17
C PHE A 162 -20.37 3.41 5.30
N SER A 163 -20.60 4.63 5.79
CA SER A 163 -21.92 5.24 5.66
C SER A 163 -22.22 5.52 4.18
N PRO A 164 -23.43 5.21 3.67
CA PRO A 164 -23.79 5.46 2.27
C PRO A 164 -23.58 6.91 1.82
N ASN A 165 -23.57 7.87 2.73
CA ASN A 165 -23.37 9.29 2.43
C ASN A 165 -22.00 9.66 1.85
N ILE A 166 -21.02 8.74 1.86
CA ILE A 166 -19.73 8.93 1.19
C ILE A 166 -19.81 8.69 -0.30
N ILE A 167 -20.84 7.99 -0.78
CA ILE A 167 -21.06 7.76 -2.21
C ILE A 167 -21.59 9.05 -2.81
N ALA A 168 -20.84 9.62 -3.76
CA ALA A 168 -21.22 10.84 -4.46
C ALA A 168 -22.02 10.52 -5.73
N GLU A 169 -21.64 9.46 -6.44
CA GLU A 169 -22.31 9.06 -7.68
C GLU A 169 -22.11 7.57 -7.96
N ILE A 170 -22.99 7.03 -8.81
CA ILE A 170 -22.83 5.72 -9.42
C ILE A 170 -23.03 5.87 -10.92
N ARG A 171 -22.02 5.45 -11.69
CA ARG A 171 -22.07 5.46 -13.17
C ARG A 171 -22.24 4.05 -13.67
N LEU A 172 -23.18 3.86 -14.59
CA LEU A 172 -23.44 2.57 -15.21
C LEU A 172 -22.63 2.39 -16.47
N GLY A 173 -22.05 1.22 -16.65
CA GLY A 173 -21.39 0.86 -17.89
C GLY A 173 -22.39 0.85 -19.07
N CYS A 174 -21.94 1.29 -20.25
CA CYS A 174 -22.82 1.43 -21.40
C CYS A 174 -23.41 0.09 -21.93
N ARG A 175 -22.88 -1.04 -21.45
CA ARG A 175 -23.34 -2.39 -21.80
C ARG A 175 -23.99 -3.12 -20.63
N ILE A 176 -24.34 -2.42 -19.56
CA ILE A 176 -25.02 -3.03 -18.39
C ILE A 176 -26.37 -3.62 -18.82
N SER A 177 -26.68 -4.84 -18.36
CA SER A 177 -28.00 -5.44 -18.63
C SER A 177 -29.10 -4.76 -17.84
N GLN A 178 -30.33 -4.83 -18.34
CA GLN A 178 -31.52 -4.30 -17.64
C GLN A 178 -31.71 -4.98 -16.29
N GLU A 179 -31.42 -6.27 -16.20
CA GLU A 179 -31.50 -7.05 -14.96
C GLU A 179 -30.51 -6.51 -13.90
N ASN A 180 -29.23 -6.36 -14.28
CA ASN A 180 -28.20 -5.83 -13.38
C ASN A 180 -28.51 -4.38 -12.94
N LYS A 181 -29.01 -3.56 -13.86
CA LYS A 181 -29.44 -2.20 -13.56
C LYS A 181 -30.56 -2.20 -12.53
N THR A 182 -31.56 -3.04 -12.70
CA THR A 182 -32.69 -3.15 -11.76
C THR A 182 -32.22 -3.64 -10.40
N THR A 183 -31.37 -4.64 -10.36
CA THR A 183 -30.78 -5.19 -9.12
C THR A 183 -30.03 -4.11 -8.35
N LEU A 184 -29.19 -3.32 -9.04
CA LEU A 184 -28.44 -2.22 -8.43
C LEU A 184 -29.37 -1.15 -7.86
N LEU A 185 -30.36 -0.70 -8.62
CA LEU A 185 -31.32 0.31 -8.16
C LEU A 185 -32.11 -0.15 -6.93
N ASN A 186 -32.53 -1.41 -6.91
CA ASN A 186 -33.22 -1.99 -5.73
C ASN A 186 -32.31 -2.07 -4.50
N SER A 187 -31.00 -2.25 -4.69
CA SER A 187 -30.04 -2.26 -3.58
C SER A 187 -29.79 -0.87 -3.00
N LEU A 188 -29.89 0.17 -3.82
CA LEU A 188 -29.70 1.57 -3.40
C LEU A 188 -30.95 2.19 -2.73
N SER A 189 -32.11 1.56 -2.87
CA SER A 189 -33.38 2.04 -2.29
C SER A 189 -33.65 1.50 -0.89
N LYS A 190 -32.80 0.67 -0.35
CA LYS A 190 -32.86 0.10 1.01
C LYS A 190 -32.02 0.91 1.99
#